data_286ed90a507f8d8de0ca0fd6a15ed20f
#
_entry.id   286ed90a507f8d8de0ca0fd6a15ed20f
#
_cell.length_a   1.000
_cell.length_b   1.000
_cell.length_c   1.000
_cell.angle_alpha   90.00
_cell.angle_beta   90.00
_cell.angle_gamma   90.00
#
_symmetry.space_group_name_H-M   'P 1'
#
loop_
_entity.id
_entity.type
_entity.pdbx_description
1 polymer ?
#
loop_
_entity_poly.entity_id
_entity_poly.type
_entity_poly.pdbx_seq_one_letter_code
_entity_poly.pdbx_strand_id
1 'polypeptide(L)'
;ETRASTDQAKAALILRSYGFLSTSVRVIWYEVPEKEAPIPLFTRLNQGRIPLTDAELLKAVLLTHVSKNHKGRESEIAAQWDGMERDLQRPEIWAFVAGNVQNGARHGTRIGLLFDTLAQPERPSDSKPPPYHTFDTLRSQAESSGLKFWGKVEKLHAQILGWFEEPRWYNKIGFLVACGASIGAIQQHALDNNKHAFDTWLDEQIKGTLKIN
;
A
#
# COMPACT_ATOMS: atom_id res chain seq x y z
N GLU A 1 -33.81 -13.69 -26.78
CA GLU A 1 -33.45 -15.06 -26.33
C GLU A 1 -32.07 -15.13 -25.66
N THR A 2 -31.05 -14.44 -26.18
CA THR A 2 -29.65 -14.51 -25.66
C THR A 2 -29.52 -13.96 -24.23
N ARG A 3 -30.28 -12.93 -23.85
CA ARG A 3 -30.20 -12.27 -22.52
C ARG A 3 -30.81 -13.15 -21.41
N ALA A 4 -31.90 -13.82 -21.69
CA ALA A 4 -32.55 -14.74 -20.74
C ALA A 4 -31.69 -15.97 -20.43
N SER A 5 -30.96 -16.51 -21.41
CA SER A 5 -30.04 -17.64 -21.21
C SER A 5 -28.84 -17.26 -20.34
N THR A 6 -28.35 -16.02 -20.45
CA THR A 6 -27.27 -15.51 -19.63
C THR A 6 -27.68 -15.33 -18.16
N ASP A 7 -28.90 -14.84 -17.92
CA ASP A 7 -29.41 -14.65 -16.55
C ASP A 7 -29.71 -15.99 -15.86
N GLN A 8 -30.18 -16.99 -16.61
CA GLN A 8 -30.37 -18.33 -16.09
C GLN A 8 -29.06 -19.04 -15.73
N ALA A 9 -27.99 -18.83 -16.55
CA ALA A 9 -26.65 -19.34 -16.25
C ALA A 9 -26.04 -18.67 -15.01
N LYS A 10 -26.27 -17.37 -14.84
CA LYS A 10 -25.83 -16.63 -13.62
C LYS A 10 -26.57 -17.13 -12.38
N ALA A 11 -27.89 -17.33 -12.46
CA ALA A 11 -28.66 -17.84 -11.35
C ALA A 11 -28.22 -19.25 -10.94
N ALA A 12 -27.96 -20.14 -11.91
CA ALA A 12 -27.43 -21.48 -11.64
C ALA A 12 -26.03 -21.43 -10.96
N LEU A 13 -25.15 -20.53 -11.40
CA LEU A 13 -23.83 -20.34 -10.78
C LEU A 13 -23.96 -19.85 -9.33
N ILE A 14 -24.85 -18.89 -9.07
CA ILE A 14 -25.09 -18.36 -7.72
C ILE A 14 -25.61 -19.46 -6.79
N LEU A 15 -26.60 -20.25 -7.24
CA LEU A 15 -27.17 -21.35 -6.46
C LEU A 15 -26.12 -22.42 -6.16
N ARG A 16 -25.29 -22.77 -7.14
CA ARG A 16 -24.21 -23.74 -6.98
C ARG A 16 -23.15 -23.23 -5.97
N SER A 17 -22.75 -21.96 -6.09
CA SER A 17 -21.78 -21.33 -5.18
C SER A 17 -22.34 -21.26 -3.75
N TYR A 18 -23.59 -20.86 -3.59
CA TYR A 18 -24.27 -20.84 -2.29
C TYR A 18 -24.39 -22.26 -1.69
N GLY A 19 -24.76 -23.23 -2.48
CA GLY A 19 -24.82 -24.63 -2.04
C GLY A 19 -23.44 -25.13 -1.56
N PHE A 20 -22.39 -24.85 -2.31
CA PHE A 20 -21.03 -25.20 -1.91
C PHE A 20 -20.60 -24.51 -0.61
N LEU A 21 -20.83 -23.20 -0.50
CA LEU A 21 -20.48 -22.43 0.69
C LEU A 21 -21.22 -22.93 1.94
N SER A 22 -22.51 -23.21 1.83
CA SER A 22 -23.35 -23.63 2.97
C SER A 22 -23.12 -25.07 3.42
N THR A 23 -22.68 -25.95 2.52
CA THR A 23 -22.55 -27.39 2.85
C THR A 23 -21.09 -27.87 2.98
N SER A 24 -20.18 -27.28 2.23
CA SER A 24 -18.80 -27.78 2.09
C SER A 24 -17.75 -26.87 2.75
N VAL A 25 -18.08 -25.59 2.99
CA VAL A 25 -17.17 -24.65 3.65
C VAL A 25 -17.42 -24.70 5.16
N ARG A 26 -16.34 -24.88 5.92
CA ARG A 26 -16.35 -24.84 7.38
C ARG A 26 -15.45 -23.70 7.84
N VAL A 27 -15.88 -22.96 8.85
CA VAL A 27 -15.12 -21.91 9.50
C VAL A 27 -14.70 -22.38 10.89
N ILE A 28 -13.50 -22.00 11.31
CA ILE A 28 -13.03 -22.18 12.68
C ILE A 28 -13.41 -20.91 13.43
N TRP A 29 -14.29 -21.06 14.43
CA TRP A 29 -14.64 -19.99 15.35
C TRP A 29 -13.75 -20.13 16.59
N TYR A 30 -13.00 -19.08 16.93
CA TYR A 30 -12.19 -19.03 18.14
C TYR A 30 -12.45 -17.72 18.88
N GLU A 31 -12.91 -17.83 20.11
CA GLU A 31 -13.15 -16.70 20.98
C GLU A 31 -11.90 -16.41 21.80
N VAL A 32 -11.36 -15.22 21.66
CA VAL A 32 -10.13 -14.81 22.34
C VAL A 32 -10.47 -14.41 23.76
N PRO A 33 -9.82 -14.99 24.81
CA PRO A 33 -9.99 -14.53 26.17
C PRO A 33 -9.57 -13.07 26.32
N GLU A 34 -10.30 -12.26 27.10
CA GLU A 34 -10.07 -10.82 27.30
C GLU A 34 -8.63 -10.45 27.72
N LYS A 35 -7.94 -11.39 28.38
CA LYS A 35 -6.56 -11.21 28.87
C LYS A 35 -5.47 -11.47 27.83
N GLU A 36 -5.82 -12.03 26.69
CA GLU A 36 -4.84 -12.37 25.66
C GLU A 36 -4.63 -11.21 24.69
N ALA A 37 -3.37 -10.79 24.53
CA ALA A 37 -3.04 -9.72 23.61
C ALA A 37 -3.32 -10.14 22.17
N PRO A 38 -4.10 -9.38 21.37
CA PRO A 38 -4.55 -9.79 20.04
C PRO A 38 -3.41 -10.04 19.06
N ILE A 39 -2.36 -9.22 19.08
CA ILE A 39 -1.24 -9.30 18.12
C ILE A 39 -0.41 -10.57 18.31
N PRO A 40 0.07 -10.95 19.51
CA PRO A 40 0.77 -12.21 19.73
C PRO A 40 -0.06 -13.44 19.39
N LEU A 41 -1.36 -13.43 19.72
CA LEU A 41 -2.26 -14.52 19.36
C LEU A 41 -2.38 -14.66 17.85
N PHE A 42 -2.58 -13.55 17.16
CA PHE A 42 -2.70 -13.54 15.69
C PHE A 42 -1.42 -14.05 15.03
N THR A 43 -0.26 -13.61 15.51
CA THR A 43 1.05 -14.10 15.04
C THR A 43 1.19 -15.61 15.26
N ARG A 44 0.78 -16.12 16.42
CA ARG A 44 0.82 -17.57 16.74
C ARG A 44 -0.13 -18.39 15.88
N LEU A 45 -1.35 -17.91 15.60
CA LEU A 45 -2.33 -18.59 14.76
C LEU A 45 -1.91 -18.63 13.29
N ASN A 46 -1.10 -17.66 12.87
CA ASN A 46 -0.53 -17.59 11.52
C ASN A 46 0.86 -18.25 11.40
N GLN A 47 1.39 -18.82 12.47
CA GLN A 47 2.67 -19.50 12.45
C GLN A 47 2.63 -20.69 11.46
N GLY A 48 3.46 -20.64 10.42
CA GLY A 48 3.44 -21.60 9.31
C GLY A 48 2.54 -21.24 8.12
N ARG A 49 1.85 -20.08 8.16
CA ARG A 49 1.14 -19.49 7.03
C ARG A 49 1.88 -18.27 6.48
N ILE A 50 1.38 -17.68 5.39
CA ILE A 50 1.90 -16.41 4.87
C ILE A 50 1.68 -15.34 5.95
N PRO A 51 2.75 -14.73 6.49
CA PRO A 51 2.60 -13.70 7.53
C PRO A 51 1.87 -12.48 6.96
N LEU A 52 1.17 -11.75 7.82
CA LEU A 52 0.59 -10.46 7.44
C LEU A 52 1.71 -9.50 7.05
N THR A 53 1.43 -8.73 6.03
CA THR A 53 2.28 -7.62 5.59
C THR A 53 2.14 -6.43 6.55
N ASP A 54 3.15 -5.56 6.57
CA ASP A 54 3.11 -4.30 7.33
C ASP A 54 1.88 -3.47 6.98
N ALA A 55 1.50 -3.44 5.70
CA ALA A 55 0.30 -2.74 5.24
C ALA A 55 -1.00 -3.32 5.83
N GLU A 56 -1.13 -4.64 5.90
CA GLU A 56 -2.32 -5.27 6.48
C GLU A 56 -2.41 -5.03 8.00
N LEU A 57 -1.27 -5.05 8.69
CA LEU A 57 -1.22 -4.69 10.11
C LEU A 57 -1.59 -3.23 10.34
N LEU A 58 -1.07 -2.30 9.53
CA LEU A 58 -1.43 -0.88 9.60
C LEU A 58 -2.90 -0.64 9.27
N LYS A 59 -3.47 -1.37 8.30
CA LYS A 59 -4.91 -1.31 7.98
C LYS A 59 -5.76 -1.66 9.19
N ALA A 60 -5.42 -2.76 9.87
CA ALA A 60 -6.16 -3.22 11.05
C ALA A 60 -6.13 -2.20 12.19
N VAL A 61 -4.95 -1.64 12.49
CA VAL A 61 -4.77 -0.63 13.53
C VAL A 61 -5.51 0.66 13.18
N LEU A 62 -5.36 1.16 11.97
CA LEU A 62 -6.01 2.37 11.47
C LEU A 62 -7.54 2.27 11.55
N LEU A 63 -8.11 1.20 11.00
CA LEU A 63 -9.58 1.02 10.98
C LEU A 63 -10.12 0.84 12.41
N THR A 64 -9.39 0.17 13.30
CA THR A 64 -9.78 0.03 14.72
C THR A 64 -9.79 1.39 15.41
N HIS A 65 -8.78 2.23 15.19
CA HIS A 65 -8.74 3.57 15.76
C HIS A 65 -9.88 4.45 15.23
N VAL A 66 -10.09 4.43 13.91
CA VAL A 66 -11.12 5.25 13.26
C VAL A 66 -12.53 4.82 13.69
N SER A 67 -12.81 3.52 13.75
CA SER A 67 -14.11 3.00 14.21
C SER A 67 -14.44 3.44 15.63
N LYS A 68 -13.45 3.50 16.51
CA LYS A 68 -13.63 3.95 17.92
C LYS A 68 -13.86 5.45 18.03
N ASN A 69 -13.12 6.27 17.27
CA ASN A 69 -13.06 7.70 17.46
C ASN A 69 -13.87 8.50 16.41
N HIS A 70 -14.18 7.89 15.26
CA HIS A 70 -14.80 8.56 14.11
C HIS A 70 -15.78 7.62 13.40
N LYS A 71 -16.82 7.17 14.14
CA LYS A 71 -17.82 6.22 13.64
C LYS A 71 -18.33 6.56 12.24
N GLY A 72 -18.37 5.56 11.38
CA GLY A 72 -18.84 5.67 9.99
C GLY A 72 -17.76 6.02 8.96
N ARG A 73 -16.57 6.49 9.40
CA ARG A 73 -15.48 6.83 8.47
C ARG A 73 -14.60 5.64 8.10
N GLU A 74 -14.73 4.53 8.82
CA GLU A 74 -14.01 3.29 8.53
C GLU A 74 -14.33 2.73 7.15
N SER A 75 -15.58 2.80 6.72
CA SER A 75 -16.01 2.32 5.39
C SER A 75 -15.46 3.21 4.26
N GLU A 76 -15.37 4.53 4.50
CA GLU A 76 -14.78 5.48 3.56
C GLU A 76 -13.30 5.18 3.36
N ILE A 77 -12.55 5.02 4.46
CA ILE A 77 -11.12 4.68 4.41
C ILE A 77 -10.90 3.34 3.73
N ALA A 78 -11.74 2.34 4.01
CA ALA A 78 -11.64 1.04 3.36
C ALA A 78 -11.84 1.15 1.84
N ALA A 79 -12.82 1.93 1.39
CA ALA A 79 -13.06 2.18 -0.03
C ALA A 79 -11.91 2.95 -0.70
N GLN A 80 -11.36 3.96 -0.03
CA GLN A 80 -10.18 4.70 -0.50
C GLN A 80 -8.95 3.78 -0.59
N TRP A 81 -8.74 2.92 0.41
CA TRP A 81 -7.67 1.91 0.40
C TRP A 81 -7.76 1.02 -0.84
N ASP A 82 -8.93 0.46 -1.09
CA ASP A 82 -9.17 -0.41 -2.23
C ASP A 82 -9.01 0.34 -3.57
N GLY A 83 -9.31 1.65 -3.60
CA GLY A 83 -9.03 2.54 -4.72
C GLY A 83 -7.53 2.68 -4.98
N MET A 84 -6.75 3.02 -3.96
CA MET A 84 -5.29 3.15 -4.06
C MET A 84 -4.62 1.83 -4.48
N GLU A 85 -5.07 0.71 -3.94
CA GLU A 85 -4.56 -0.62 -4.32
C GLU A 85 -4.84 -0.90 -5.80
N ARG A 86 -6.04 -0.57 -6.31
CA ARG A 86 -6.37 -0.72 -7.75
C ARG A 86 -5.51 0.17 -8.64
N ASP A 87 -5.26 1.42 -8.25
CA ASP A 87 -4.41 2.33 -9.02
C ASP A 87 -2.99 1.78 -9.10
N LEU A 88 -2.43 1.34 -7.99
CA LEU A 88 -1.11 0.75 -7.94
C LEU A 88 -1.03 -0.64 -8.62
N GLN A 89 -2.17 -1.32 -8.83
CA GLN A 89 -2.23 -2.57 -9.61
C GLN A 89 -2.14 -2.33 -11.11
N ARG A 90 -2.29 -1.11 -11.59
CA ARG A 90 -2.06 -0.78 -13.00
C ARG A 90 -0.59 -0.96 -13.33
N PRO A 91 -0.26 -1.78 -14.36
CA PRO A 91 1.13 -2.12 -14.67
C PRO A 91 2.00 -0.89 -14.95
N GLU A 92 1.44 0.12 -15.62
CA GLU A 92 2.12 1.36 -15.98
C GLU A 92 2.46 2.21 -14.75
N ILE A 93 1.54 2.33 -13.78
CA ILE A 93 1.80 3.05 -12.52
C ILE A 93 2.81 2.27 -11.69
N TRP A 94 2.65 0.94 -11.60
CA TRP A 94 3.59 0.12 -10.86
C TRP A 94 5.01 0.18 -11.41
N ALA A 95 5.17 0.12 -12.72
CA ALA A 95 6.48 0.28 -13.37
C ALA A 95 7.10 1.65 -13.09
N PHE A 96 6.29 2.70 -13.06
CA PHE A 96 6.72 4.07 -12.75
C PHE A 96 7.25 4.22 -11.31
N VAL A 97 6.62 3.57 -10.31
CA VAL A 97 7.00 3.76 -8.90
C VAL A 97 7.97 2.71 -8.37
N ALA A 98 7.90 1.48 -8.86
CA ALA A 98 8.72 0.37 -8.37
C ALA A 98 10.00 0.14 -9.19
N GLY A 99 10.07 0.69 -10.41
CA GLY A 99 11.19 0.48 -11.31
C GLY A 99 11.27 -0.96 -11.82
N ASN A 100 12.42 -1.61 -11.60
CA ASN A 100 12.59 -2.98 -12.06
C ASN A 100 11.81 -4.02 -11.21
N VAL A 101 11.61 -5.21 -11.75
CA VAL A 101 10.83 -6.31 -11.14
C VAL A 101 11.35 -6.70 -9.75
N GLN A 102 12.66 -6.60 -9.51
CA GLN A 102 13.25 -6.96 -8.21
C GLN A 102 12.84 -5.99 -7.10
N ASN A 103 12.69 -4.71 -7.39
CA ASN A 103 12.19 -3.73 -6.44
C ASN A 103 10.69 -3.94 -6.14
N GLY A 104 9.90 -4.27 -7.18
CA GLY A 104 8.48 -4.56 -7.02
C GLY A 104 8.15 -5.77 -6.15
N ALA A 105 9.01 -6.80 -6.18
CA ALA A 105 8.84 -8.04 -5.40
C ALA A 105 9.08 -7.85 -3.87
N ARG A 106 9.60 -6.69 -3.44
CA ARG A 106 9.86 -6.40 -2.02
C ARG A 106 8.60 -6.08 -1.23
N HIS A 107 7.54 -5.68 -1.90
CA HIS A 107 6.29 -5.27 -1.24
C HIS A 107 5.30 -6.44 -1.26
N GLY A 108 4.85 -6.88 -0.10
CA GLY A 108 3.86 -7.96 0.02
C GLY A 108 2.49 -7.57 -0.56
N THR A 109 2.16 -6.26 -0.51
CA THR A 109 1.03 -5.64 -1.19
C THR A 109 1.51 -4.38 -1.90
N ARG A 110 0.87 -3.96 -2.99
CA ARG A 110 1.34 -2.78 -3.73
C ARG A 110 1.17 -1.47 -2.97
N ILE A 111 0.13 -1.35 -2.17
CA ILE A 111 -0.05 -0.20 -1.26
C ILE A 111 1.05 -0.13 -0.19
N GLY A 112 1.70 -1.25 0.13
CA GLY A 112 2.87 -1.30 1.02
C GLY A 112 3.97 -0.32 0.62
N LEU A 113 4.13 -0.05 -0.68
CA LEU A 113 5.07 0.95 -1.19
C LEU A 113 4.80 2.35 -0.62
N LEU A 114 3.55 2.75 -0.45
CA LEU A 114 3.19 4.05 0.14
C LEU A 114 3.63 4.13 1.60
N PHE A 115 3.39 3.06 2.36
CA PHE A 115 3.80 3.00 3.77
C PHE A 115 5.31 2.94 3.92
N ASP A 116 5.99 2.13 3.10
CA ASP A 116 7.46 2.08 3.08
C ASP A 116 8.06 3.44 2.74
N THR A 117 7.44 4.19 1.84
CA THR A 117 7.86 5.56 1.50
C THR A 117 7.70 6.50 2.69
N LEU A 118 6.61 6.40 3.45
CA LEU A 118 6.39 7.22 4.64
C LEU A 118 7.32 6.85 5.80
N ALA A 119 7.75 5.59 5.90
CA ALA A 119 8.67 5.11 6.92
C ALA A 119 10.15 5.33 6.56
N GLN A 120 10.46 5.72 5.32
CA GLN A 120 11.84 5.79 4.80
C GLN A 120 12.78 6.74 5.54
N PRO A 121 12.35 7.92 6.07
CA PRO A 121 13.24 8.82 6.81
C PRO A 121 13.92 8.20 8.02
N GLU A 122 13.33 7.16 8.60
CA GLU A 122 13.85 6.45 9.78
C GLU A 122 14.69 5.22 9.41
N ARG A 123 14.97 5.01 8.13
CA ARG A 123 15.68 3.82 7.64
C ARG A 123 17.21 4.02 7.66
N PRO A 124 17.99 3.16 8.32
CA PRO A 124 19.44 3.13 8.14
C PRO A 124 19.78 2.81 6.68
N SER A 125 20.69 3.59 6.09
CA SER A 125 20.93 3.62 4.62
C SER A 125 21.41 2.32 3.98
N ASP A 126 22.05 1.40 4.74
CA ASP A 126 22.78 0.26 4.15
C ASP A 126 22.38 -1.12 4.65
N SER A 127 21.35 -1.25 5.49
CA SER A 127 20.91 -2.54 6.02
C SER A 127 19.52 -2.93 5.54
N LYS A 128 19.32 -4.24 5.30
CA LYS A 128 17.98 -4.77 5.10
C LYS A 128 17.14 -4.46 6.34
N PRO A 129 15.98 -3.81 6.21
CA PRO A 129 15.15 -3.50 7.35
C PRO A 129 14.76 -4.77 8.10
N PRO A 130 14.62 -4.70 9.43
CA PRO A 130 14.10 -5.80 10.20
C PRO A 130 12.66 -6.13 9.76
N PRO A 131 12.18 -7.36 10.00
CA PRO A 131 10.77 -7.69 9.80
C PRO A 131 9.87 -6.68 10.52
N TYR A 132 8.79 -6.27 9.86
CA TYR A 132 7.80 -5.31 10.39
C TYR A 132 8.31 -3.89 10.68
N HIS A 133 9.45 -3.51 10.11
CA HIS A 133 10.03 -2.17 10.30
C HIS A 133 9.04 -1.03 9.97
N THR A 134 8.35 -1.14 8.84
CA THR A 134 7.38 -0.13 8.39
C THR A 134 6.19 -0.05 9.35
N PHE A 135 5.69 -1.19 9.80
CA PHE A 135 4.64 -1.25 10.81
C PHE A 135 5.07 -0.61 12.13
N ASP A 136 6.23 -1.00 12.66
CA ASP A 136 6.73 -0.50 13.94
C ASP A 136 6.95 1.03 13.90
N THR A 137 7.49 1.55 12.79
CA THR A 137 7.72 2.99 12.57
C THR A 137 6.41 3.79 12.52
N LEU A 138 5.38 3.27 11.84
CA LEU A 138 4.15 4.03 11.57
C LEU A 138 3.00 3.74 12.54
N ARG A 139 3.09 2.65 13.30
CA ARG A 139 2.05 2.18 14.22
C ARG A 139 1.56 3.27 15.17
N SER A 140 2.48 3.96 15.85
CA SER A 140 2.14 5.01 16.81
C SER A 140 1.31 6.14 16.18
N GLN A 141 1.62 6.54 14.93
CA GLN A 141 0.86 7.56 14.20
C GLN A 141 -0.55 7.05 13.83
N ALA A 142 -0.66 5.79 13.41
CA ALA A 142 -1.95 5.18 13.08
C ALA A 142 -2.85 5.02 14.33
N GLU A 143 -2.27 4.67 15.49
CA GLU A 143 -2.98 4.50 16.76
C GLU A 143 -3.41 5.81 17.39
N SER A 144 -2.60 6.87 17.31
CA SER A 144 -2.87 8.14 17.99
C SER A 144 -3.60 9.17 17.13
N SER A 145 -3.43 9.13 15.83
CA SER A 145 -3.87 10.17 14.89
C SER A 145 -4.37 9.60 13.58
N GLY A 146 -5.17 8.54 13.60
CA GLY A 146 -5.55 7.74 12.43
C GLY A 146 -5.98 8.55 11.21
N LEU A 147 -6.88 9.54 11.34
CA LEU A 147 -7.31 10.37 10.21
C LEU A 147 -6.19 11.27 9.66
N LYS A 148 -5.33 11.84 10.53
CA LYS A 148 -4.19 12.65 10.08
C LYS A 148 -3.14 11.76 9.40
N PHE A 149 -2.91 10.58 9.93
CA PHE A 149 -2.03 9.58 9.33
C PHE A 149 -2.55 9.18 7.94
N TRP A 150 -3.84 8.83 7.84
CA TRP A 150 -4.47 8.50 6.56
C TRP A 150 -4.35 9.62 5.54
N GLY A 151 -4.60 10.86 5.95
CA GLY A 151 -4.43 12.04 5.08
C GLY A 151 -3.00 12.22 4.52
N LYS A 152 -1.95 11.71 5.21
CA LYS A 152 -0.59 11.67 4.64
C LYS A 152 -0.49 10.61 3.53
N VAL A 153 -1.12 9.46 3.71
CA VAL A 153 -1.15 8.39 2.70
C VAL A 153 -1.89 8.86 1.45
N GLU A 154 -3.06 9.50 1.61
CA GLU A 154 -3.83 10.08 0.51
C GLU A 154 -3.02 11.12 -0.27
N LYS A 155 -2.35 12.02 0.43
CA LYS A 155 -1.51 13.06 -0.21
C LYS A 155 -0.36 12.45 -0.99
N LEU A 156 0.31 11.45 -0.44
CA LEU A 156 1.39 10.75 -1.14
C LEU A 156 0.88 10.04 -2.40
N HIS A 157 -0.23 9.32 -2.29
CA HIS A 157 -0.86 8.66 -3.44
C HIS A 157 -1.23 9.66 -4.54
N ALA A 158 -1.94 10.74 -4.17
CA ALA A 158 -2.33 11.79 -5.11
C ALA A 158 -1.11 12.47 -5.77
N GLN A 159 -0.02 12.66 -5.02
CA GLN A 159 1.21 13.23 -5.56
C GLN A 159 1.87 12.29 -6.57
N ILE A 160 1.93 10.99 -6.29
CA ILE A 160 2.46 9.98 -7.22
C ILE A 160 1.65 9.96 -8.51
N LEU A 161 0.31 9.96 -8.42
CA LEU A 161 -0.55 10.03 -9.60
C LEU A 161 -0.35 11.33 -10.38
N GLY A 162 -0.23 12.47 -9.69
CA GLY A 162 0.07 13.75 -10.34
C GLY A 162 1.42 13.77 -11.07
N TRP A 163 2.43 13.07 -10.54
CA TRP A 163 3.70 12.90 -11.25
C TRP A 163 3.58 11.97 -12.46
N PHE A 164 2.76 10.95 -12.34
CA PHE A 164 2.51 10.02 -13.44
C PHE A 164 1.74 10.68 -14.60
N GLU A 165 0.79 11.55 -14.30
CA GLU A 165 -0.06 12.25 -15.28
C GLU A 165 0.65 13.44 -15.95
N GLU A 166 1.63 14.06 -15.30
CA GLU A 166 2.36 15.21 -15.83
C GLU A 166 3.57 14.74 -16.68
N PRO A 167 3.56 14.90 -18.01
CA PRO A 167 4.59 14.35 -18.91
C PRO A 167 6.01 14.74 -18.53
N ARG A 168 6.20 15.95 -18.04
CA ARG A 168 7.51 16.45 -17.62
C ARG A 168 8.07 15.64 -16.46
N TRP A 169 7.27 15.38 -15.44
CA TRP A 169 7.69 14.63 -14.27
C TRP A 169 7.68 13.12 -14.52
N TYR A 170 6.72 12.63 -15.29
CA TYR A 170 6.71 11.24 -15.71
C TYR A 170 8.05 10.83 -16.31
N ASN A 171 8.56 11.60 -17.28
CA ASN A 171 9.81 11.27 -17.94
C ASN A 171 11.02 11.35 -16.99
N LYS A 172 11.13 12.41 -16.18
CA LYS A 172 12.28 12.61 -15.29
C LYS A 172 12.29 11.59 -14.14
N ILE A 173 11.17 11.45 -13.45
CA ILE A 173 11.03 10.53 -12.31
C ILE A 173 11.10 9.09 -12.78
N GLY A 174 10.39 8.74 -13.85
CA GLY A 174 10.41 7.40 -14.42
C GLY A 174 11.80 6.97 -14.86
N PHE A 175 12.58 7.87 -15.47
CA PHE A 175 13.99 7.62 -15.80
C PHE A 175 14.83 7.32 -14.55
N LEU A 176 14.74 8.16 -13.52
CA LEU A 176 15.50 7.98 -12.28
C LEU A 176 15.13 6.68 -11.57
N VAL A 177 13.84 6.36 -11.49
CA VAL A 177 13.35 5.12 -10.89
C VAL A 177 13.81 3.90 -11.70
N ALA A 178 13.79 3.97 -13.03
CA ALA A 178 14.32 2.91 -13.90
C ALA A 178 15.83 2.70 -13.71
N CYS A 179 16.58 3.78 -13.40
CA CYS A 179 18.00 3.72 -13.06
C CYS A 179 18.29 3.32 -11.61
N GLY A 180 17.26 3.00 -10.82
CA GLY A 180 17.41 2.46 -9.47
C GLY A 180 17.16 3.45 -8.33
N ALA A 181 16.78 4.70 -8.61
CA ALA A 181 16.36 5.62 -7.57
C ALA A 181 15.06 5.14 -6.90
N SER A 182 14.94 5.28 -5.57
CA SER A 182 13.69 4.96 -4.89
C SER A 182 12.72 6.12 -5.00
N ILE A 183 11.43 5.80 -5.21
CA ILE A 183 10.36 6.79 -5.25
C ILE A 183 10.27 7.57 -3.92
N GLY A 184 10.64 6.93 -2.80
CA GLY A 184 10.67 7.55 -1.49
C GLY A 184 11.77 8.60 -1.34
N ALA A 185 12.97 8.37 -1.89
CA ALA A 185 14.03 9.37 -1.90
C ALA A 185 13.61 10.59 -2.73
N ILE A 186 12.96 10.37 -3.89
CA ILE A 186 12.43 11.44 -4.74
C ILE A 186 11.34 12.22 -3.99
N GLN A 187 10.44 11.53 -3.29
CA GLN A 187 9.38 12.12 -2.48
C GLN A 187 9.94 13.04 -1.39
N GLN A 188 11.00 12.63 -0.69
CA GLN A 188 11.60 13.43 0.36
C GLN A 188 12.07 14.79 -0.18
N HIS A 189 12.75 14.79 -1.33
CA HIS A 189 13.15 16.03 -1.99
C HIS A 189 11.98 16.89 -2.44
N ALA A 190 10.87 16.29 -2.84
CA ALA A 190 9.66 17.02 -3.23
C ALA A 190 8.98 17.72 -2.03
N LEU A 191 9.08 17.14 -0.82
CA LEU A 191 8.54 17.74 0.40
C LEU A 191 9.32 18.98 0.84
N ASP A 192 10.65 18.93 0.69
CA ASP A 192 11.56 19.96 1.19
C ASP A 192 11.70 21.16 0.23
N ASN A 193 11.20 21.06 -1.00
CA ASN A 193 11.44 22.02 -2.06
C ASN A 193 10.17 22.50 -2.75
N ASN A 194 10.19 23.73 -3.27
CA ASN A 194 9.17 24.19 -4.21
C ASN A 194 9.31 23.48 -5.57
N LYS A 195 8.26 23.59 -6.41
CA LYS A 195 8.21 22.90 -7.71
C LYS A 195 9.42 23.18 -8.61
N HIS A 196 9.93 24.41 -8.61
CA HIS A 196 11.08 24.78 -9.46
C HIS A 196 12.38 24.17 -8.94
N ALA A 197 12.64 24.26 -7.64
CA ALA A 197 13.81 23.65 -7.02
C ALA A 197 13.80 22.12 -7.17
N PHE A 198 12.64 21.49 -6.98
CA PHE A 198 12.46 20.05 -7.20
C PHE A 198 12.75 19.64 -8.65
N ASP A 199 12.27 20.41 -9.61
CA ASP A 199 12.52 20.13 -11.03
C ASP A 199 14.00 20.30 -11.40
N THR A 200 14.66 21.33 -10.88
CA THR A 200 16.11 21.55 -11.05
C THR A 200 16.92 20.39 -10.46
N TRP A 201 16.52 19.95 -9.25
CA TRP A 201 17.16 18.79 -8.62
C TRP A 201 17.01 17.51 -9.45
N LEU A 202 15.82 17.25 -10.03
CA LEU A 202 15.62 16.11 -10.92
C LEU A 202 16.56 16.16 -12.14
N ASP A 203 16.75 17.35 -12.74
CA ASP A 203 17.68 17.52 -13.86
C ASP A 203 19.13 17.26 -13.47
N GLU A 204 19.54 17.66 -12.27
CA GLU A 204 20.88 17.38 -11.73
C GLU A 204 21.11 15.89 -11.50
N GLN A 205 20.11 15.18 -10.92
CA GLN A 205 20.17 13.72 -10.73
C GLN A 205 20.30 12.98 -12.07
N ILE A 206 19.52 13.38 -13.08
CA ILE A 206 19.59 12.79 -14.42
C ILE A 206 20.98 13.00 -15.03
N LYS A 207 21.52 14.23 -14.95
CA LYS A 207 22.87 14.52 -15.44
C LYS A 207 23.95 13.70 -14.71
N GLY A 208 23.79 13.52 -13.39
CA GLY A 208 24.68 12.68 -12.58
C GLY A 208 24.64 11.22 -13.04
N THR A 209 23.45 10.67 -13.23
CA THR A 209 23.24 9.28 -13.66
C THR A 209 23.83 9.02 -15.08
N LEU A 210 23.66 9.97 -15.99
CA LEU A 210 24.20 9.85 -17.36
C LEU A 210 25.73 9.96 -17.46
N LYS A 211 26.41 10.56 -16.45
CA LYS A 211 27.87 10.67 -16.43
C LYS A 211 28.58 9.43 -15.89
N ILE A 212 27.86 8.55 -15.21
CA ILE A 212 28.39 7.32 -14.59
C ILE A 212 28.33 6.13 -15.57
N ASN A 213 27.54 6.24 -16.64
CA ASN A 213 27.43 5.27 -17.70
C ASN A 213 28.23 5.70 -18.92
#